data_9e6f007470c1db02108473d861dcbc20
#
_entry.id   9e6f007470c1db02108473d861dcbc20
#
_cell.length_a   1.000
_cell.length_b   1.000
_cell.length_c   1.000
_cell.angle_alpha   90.00
_cell.angle_beta   90.00
_cell.angle_gamma   90.00
#
_symmetry.space_group_name_H-M   'P 1'
#
loop_
_entity.id
_entity.type
_entity.pdbx_description
1 polymer ?
#
loop_
_entity_poly.entity_id
_entity_poly.type
_entity_poly.pdbx_seq_one_letter_code
_entity_poly.pdbx_strand_id
1 'polypeptide(L)'
;MLDSSAEMTAVKVILILLGAVLLYQVLIRIFKKLYHFPAPAFIGWFLDSGIRRWQQPPERIAERSGIKEGMKVIDLGCGSGAFTPFVARVVGEKGKVYAVDIQPAMLKQLERKLARAENQDIRNIELKETSAYDLPFDDESIDLVYVVAVLQEIPDRGRALREIRRVLKPGGILAVTEHLFDPDYPLRSTTIRLGQHEGFALDQNLGSFWNYTVRFKKPHDSLQVRQSQVAREPSQADLEMG
;
A
#
# COMPACT_ATOMS: atom_id res chain seq x y z
N MET A 1 12.21 36.79 -34.88
CA MET A 1 12.70 35.49 -35.31
C MET A 1 13.44 34.89 -34.13
N LEU A 2 12.87 33.92 -33.43
CA LEU A 2 13.61 33.20 -32.41
C LEU A 2 14.71 32.39 -33.10
N ASP A 3 15.89 32.40 -32.53
CA ASP A 3 17.09 31.78 -33.12
C ASP A 3 16.87 30.24 -33.14
N SER A 4 16.68 29.70 -34.34
CA SER A 4 16.47 28.26 -34.60
C SER A 4 17.57 27.37 -33.95
N SER A 5 18.75 27.91 -33.72
CA SER A 5 19.89 27.25 -33.10
C SER A 5 19.68 27.09 -31.58
N ALA A 6 19.10 28.10 -30.94
CA ALA A 6 18.79 28.12 -29.50
C ALA A 6 17.62 27.14 -29.19
N GLU A 7 16.59 27.12 -30.03
CA GLU A 7 15.48 26.15 -29.90
C GLU A 7 15.97 24.72 -30.04
N MET A 8 16.81 24.43 -31.04
CA MET A 8 17.38 23.11 -31.28
C MET A 8 18.29 22.66 -30.13
N THR A 9 19.03 23.61 -29.51
CA THR A 9 19.88 23.35 -28.35
C THR A 9 19.00 23.03 -27.11
N ALA A 10 17.94 23.81 -26.86
CA ALA A 10 17.00 23.57 -25.78
C ALA A 10 16.33 22.18 -25.90
N VAL A 11 15.88 21.80 -27.09
CA VAL A 11 15.30 20.48 -27.33
C VAL A 11 16.31 19.35 -27.05
N LYS A 12 17.58 19.49 -27.50
CA LYS A 12 18.63 18.50 -27.21
C LYS A 12 18.86 18.36 -25.70
N VAL A 13 18.95 19.46 -24.96
CA VAL A 13 19.12 19.45 -23.49
C VAL A 13 17.94 18.74 -22.81
N ILE A 14 16.71 19.04 -23.22
CA ILE A 14 15.51 18.37 -22.68
C ILE A 14 15.56 16.87 -22.96
N LEU A 15 15.91 16.45 -24.17
CA LEU A 15 16.01 15.02 -24.52
C LEU A 15 17.11 14.31 -23.72
N ILE A 16 18.26 14.95 -23.49
CA ILE A 16 19.34 14.41 -22.67
C ILE A 16 18.86 14.24 -21.21
N LEU A 17 18.19 15.25 -20.64
CA LEU A 17 17.64 15.18 -19.29
C LEU A 17 16.58 14.08 -19.15
N LEU A 18 15.69 13.95 -20.12
CA LEU A 18 14.69 12.87 -20.14
C LEU A 18 15.37 11.51 -20.24
N GLY A 19 16.40 11.35 -21.09
CA GLY A 19 17.19 10.13 -21.20
C GLY A 19 17.91 9.78 -19.90
N ALA A 20 18.49 10.77 -19.22
CA ALA A 20 19.14 10.58 -17.91
C ALA A 20 18.14 10.15 -16.83
N VAL A 21 16.95 10.75 -16.78
CA VAL A 21 15.87 10.36 -15.87
C VAL A 21 15.40 8.93 -16.15
N LEU A 22 15.21 8.56 -17.42
CA LEU A 22 14.83 7.19 -17.80
C LEU A 22 15.91 6.17 -17.41
N LEU A 23 17.16 6.49 -17.69
CA LEU A 23 18.28 5.62 -17.31
C LEU A 23 18.36 5.45 -15.79
N TYR A 24 18.23 6.54 -15.03
CA TYR A 24 18.18 6.49 -13.58
C TYR A 24 17.02 5.60 -13.08
N GLN A 25 15.81 5.74 -13.65
CA GLN A 25 14.66 4.92 -13.31
C GLN A 25 14.90 3.43 -13.61
N VAL A 26 15.56 3.11 -14.71
CA VAL A 26 15.92 1.72 -15.04
C VAL A 26 16.94 1.17 -14.05
N LEU A 27 18.02 1.91 -13.77
CA LEU A 27 19.07 1.49 -12.86
C LEU A 27 18.56 1.28 -11.43
N ILE A 28 17.76 2.21 -10.91
CA ILE A 28 17.22 2.09 -9.55
C ILE A 28 16.23 0.91 -9.44
N ARG A 29 15.45 0.62 -10.50
CA ARG A 29 14.56 -0.55 -10.55
C ARG A 29 15.34 -1.86 -10.54
N ILE A 30 16.44 -1.94 -11.30
CA ILE A 30 17.33 -3.11 -11.28
C ILE A 30 17.95 -3.28 -9.90
N PHE A 31 18.45 -2.17 -9.31
CA PHE A 31 19.09 -2.20 -8.00
C PHE A 31 18.12 -2.64 -6.90
N LYS A 32 16.92 -2.07 -6.83
CA LYS A 32 15.89 -2.47 -5.86
C LYS A 32 15.39 -3.90 -6.05
N LYS A 33 15.37 -4.40 -7.29
CA LYS A 33 15.02 -5.80 -7.56
C LYS A 33 16.08 -6.79 -7.02
N LEU A 34 17.35 -6.37 -6.98
CA LEU A 34 18.45 -7.17 -6.43
C LEU A 34 18.55 -7.03 -4.91
N TYR A 35 18.26 -5.86 -4.37
CA TYR A 35 18.40 -5.51 -2.95
C TYR A 35 17.09 -4.94 -2.42
N HIS A 36 16.30 -5.79 -1.76
CA HIS A 36 15.06 -5.36 -1.10
C HIS A 36 15.39 -4.63 0.20
N PHE A 37 15.22 -3.33 0.23
CA PHE A 37 15.40 -2.53 1.44
C PHE A 37 14.30 -1.46 1.53
N PRO A 38 13.83 -1.14 2.75
CA PRO A 38 12.84 -0.10 2.95
C PRO A 38 13.40 1.28 2.57
N ALA A 39 12.52 2.20 2.21
CA ALA A 39 12.90 3.57 1.88
C ALA A 39 13.68 4.21 3.06
N PRO A 40 14.86 4.82 2.83
CA PRO A 40 15.64 5.40 3.90
C PRO A 40 14.88 6.52 4.64
N ALA A 41 14.94 6.53 5.98
CA ALA A 41 14.18 7.46 6.80
C ALA A 41 14.46 8.96 6.50
N PHE A 42 15.62 9.29 5.95
CA PHE A 42 15.94 10.68 5.60
C PHE A 42 15.08 11.24 4.46
N ILE A 43 14.44 10.38 3.63
CA ILE A 43 13.52 10.86 2.58
C ILE A 43 12.10 11.12 3.10
N GLY A 44 11.84 10.88 4.39
CA GLY A 44 10.52 11.09 5.01
C GLY A 44 9.95 12.49 4.76
N TRP A 45 10.82 13.54 4.75
CA TRP A 45 10.40 14.89 4.42
C TRP A 45 9.87 15.03 2.98
N PHE A 46 10.45 14.28 2.02
CA PHE A 46 9.96 14.24 0.64
C PHE A 46 8.62 13.49 0.54
N LEU A 47 8.47 12.41 1.33
CA LEU A 47 7.22 11.65 1.39
C LEU A 47 6.04 12.51 1.89
N ASP A 48 6.34 13.58 2.65
CA ASP A 48 5.36 14.56 3.13
C ASP A 48 5.21 15.79 2.23
N SER A 49 5.92 15.84 1.11
CA SER A 49 5.93 17.01 0.23
C SER A 49 4.55 17.30 -0.38
N GLY A 50 4.29 18.58 -0.68
CA GLY A 50 3.09 19.00 -1.38
C GLY A 50 2.94 18.32 -2.75
N ILE A 51 4.05 17.96 -3.41
CA ILE A 51 4.06 17.24 -4.70
C ILE A 51 3.44 15.86 -4.53
N ARG A 52 3.82 15.11 -3.48
CA ARG A 52 3.25 13.78 -3.22
C ARG A 52 1.76 13.88 -2.87
N ARG A 53 1.36 14.86 -2.04
CA ARG A 53 -0.05 15.09 -1.70
C ARG A 53 -0.89 15.46 -2.93
N TRP A 54 -0.32 16.19 -3.87
CA TRP A 54 -0.99 16.48 -5.15
C TRP A 54 -1.15 15.24 -6.02
N GLN A 55 -0.14 14.37 -6.10
CA GLN A 55 -0.18 13.11 -6.86
C GLN A 55 -1.07 12.06 -6.18
N GLN A 56 -1.05 12.01 -4.86
CA GLN A 56 -1.79 11.06 -4.04
C GLN A 56 -2.55 11.81 -2.92
N PRO A 57 -3.67 12.46 -3.24
CA PRO A 57 -4.48 13.10 -2.22
C PRO A 57 -4.92 12.11 -1.14
N PRO A 58 -4.75 12.43 0.16
CA PRO A 58 -5.15 11.56 1.27
C PRO A 58 -6.62 11.15 1.21
N GLU A 59 -7.49 12.04 0.72
CA GLU A 59 -8.91 11.80 0.50
C GLU A 59 -9.13 10.62 -0.45
N ARG A 60 -8.38 10.59 -1.54
CA ARG A 60 -8.47 9.53 -2.55
C ARG A 60 -7.96 8.20 -2.00
N ILE A 61 -6.93 8.22 -1.16
CA ILE A 61 -6.44 7.00 -0.50
C ILE A 61 -7.50 6.45 0.44
N ALA A 62 -8.08 7.28 1.30
CA ALA A 62 -9.13 6.87 2.23
C ALA A 62 -10.37 6.32 1.51
N GLU A 63 -10.86 7.02 0.48
CA GLU A 63 -12.01 6.63 -0.33
C GLU A 63 -11.79 5.29 -1.03
N ARG A 64 -10.67 5.16 -1.78
CA ARG A 64 -10.36 3.94 -2.52
C ARG A 64 -10.08 2.75 -1.63
N SER A 65 -9.49 2.97 -0.46
CA SER A 65 -9.28 1.92 0.54
C SER A 65 -10.58 1.48 1.19
N GLY A 66 -11.62 2.31 1.15
CA GLY A 66 -12.91 2.02 1.77
C GLY A 66 -12.93 2.28 3.27
N ILE A 67 -12.08 3.21 3.74
CA ILE A 67 -12.01 3.62 5.15
C ILE A 67 -13.28 4.36 5.53
N LYS A 68 -13.85 4.03 6.69
CA LYS A 68 -15.09 4.59 7.22
C LYS A 68 -14.96 4.95 8.70
N GLU A 69 -15.87 5.80 9.16
CA GLU A 69 -16.00 6.14 10.58
C GLU A 69 -16.16 4.89 11.46
N GLY A 70 -15.52 4.90 12.62
CA GLY A 70 -15.59 3.83 13.62
C GLY A 70 -14.69 2.63 13.38
N MET A 71 -14.01 2.56 12.23
CA MET A 71 -13.14 1.42 11.90
C MET A 71 -11.86 1.39 12.74
N LYS A 72 -11.37 0.18 13.04
CA LYS A 72 -10.00 -0.09 13.47
C LYS A 72 -9.15 -0.37 12.24
N VAL A 73 -8.21 0.53 11.95
CA VAL A 73 -7.43 0.54 10.70
C VAL A 73 -5.95 0.41 11.00
N ILE A 74 -5.23 -0.42 10.24
CA ILE A 74 -3.77 -0.44 10.23
C ILE A 74 -3.28 0.33 9.01
N ASP A 75 -2.40 1.32 9.25
CA ASP A 75 -1.54 1.97 8.26
C ASP A 75 -0.21 1.21 8.24
N LEU A 76 -0.06 0.25 7.34
CA LEU A 76 1.12 -0.62 7.31
C LEU A 76 2.22 -0.02 6.43
N GLY A 77 3.38 0.24 7.04
CA GLY A 77 4.46 1.02 6.46
C GLY A 77 4.09 2.51 6.42
N CYS A 78 3.60 3.04 7.56
CA CYS A 78 3.09 4.41 7.66
C CYS A 78 4.15 5.49 7.37
N GLY A 79 5.44 5.15 7.44
CA GLY A 79 6.54 6.08 7.28
C GLY A 79 6.44 7.27 8.23
N SER A 80 6.69 8.47 7.72
CA SER A 80 6.52 9.74 8.45
C SER A 80 5.05 10.19 8.59
N GLY A 81 4.08 9.33 8.24
CA GLY A 81 2.64 9.61 8.37
C GLY A 81 2.11 10.54 7.28
N ALA A 82 2.36 10.23 6.00
CA ALA A 82 1.84 11.02 4.90
C ALA A 82 0.30 11.01 4.85
N PHE A 83 -0.31 9.91 5.24
CA PHE A 83 -1.77 9.68 5.18
C PHE A 83 -2.40 9.50 6.57
N THR A 84 -1.63 9.03 7.56
CA THR A 84 -2.09 8.64 8.90
C THR A 84 -2.95 9.69 9.60
N PRO A 85 -2.57 11.00 9.68
CA PRO A 85 -3.39 12.01 10.35
C PRO A 85 -4.74 12.24 9.67
N PHE A 86 -4.77 12.17 8.32
CA PHE A 86 -6.02 12.30 7.58
C PHE A 86 -6.94 11.10 7.82
N VAL A 87 -6.40 9.87 7.76
CA VAL A 87 -7.15 8.65 8.02
C VAL A 87 -7.71 8.65 9.44
N ALA A 88 -6.94 9.14 10.43
CA ALA A 88 -7.41 9.25 11.81
C ALA A 88 -8.63 10.15 11.96
N ARG A 89 -8.70 11.26 11.20
CA ARG A 89 -9.88 12.11 11.16
C ARG A 89 -11.08 11.43 10.48
N VAL A 90 -10.84 10.65 9.42
CA VAL A 90 -11.91 9.91 8.71
C VAL A 90 -12.53 8.84 9.60
N VAL A 91 -11.72 8.08 10.35
CA VAL A 91 -12.26 7.06 11.25
C VAL A 91 -12.90 7.65 12.51
N GLY A 92 -12.60 8.91 12.83
CA GLY A 92 -13.22 9.66 13.93
C GLY A 92 -12.89 9.10 15.32
N GLU A 93 -13.51 9.69 16.35
CA GLU A 93 -13.23 9.35 17.76
C GLU A 93 -13.56 7.89 18.12
N LYS A 94 -14.54 7.29 17.46
CA LYS A 94 -14.96 5.90 17.69
C LYS A 94 -14.04 4.89 17.00
N GLY A 95 -13.26 5.34 16.02
CA GLY A 95 -12.31 4.53 15.30
C GLY A 95 -10.90 4.62 15.89
N LYS A 96 -10.00 3.77 15.39
CA LYS A 96 -8.60 3.74 15.80
C LYS A 96 -7.69 3.51 14.59
N VAL A 97 -6.58 4.24 14.52
CA VAL A 97 -5.53 4.01 13.53
C VAL A 97 -4.28 3.48 14.23
N TYR A 98 -3.82 2.33 13.80
CA TYR A 98 -2.55 1.77 14.20
C TYR A 98 -1.53 2.06 13.11
N ALA A 99 -0.62 2.99 13.38
CA ALA A 99 0.47 3.37 12.48
C ALA A 99 1.66 2.44 12.69
N VAL A 100 1.84 1.52 11.77
CA VAL A 100 2.86 0.45 11.85
C VAL A 100 4.01 0.76 10.91
N ASP A 101 5.23 0.75 11.43
CA ASP A 101 6.46 0.83 10.63
C ASP A 101 7.59 0.05 11.31
N ILE A 102 8.50 -0.51 10.51
CA ILE A 102 9.68 -1.23 11.01
C ILE A 102 10.81 -0.26 11.39
N GLN A 103 10.74 0.99 10.91
CA GLN A 103 11.78 1.99 11.14
C GLN A 103 11.39 2.95 12.27
N PRO A 104 12.06 2.88 13.46
CA PRO A 104 11.76 3.80 14.56
C PRO A 104 12.01 5.26 14.22
N ALA A 105 12.93 5.54 13.28
CA ALA A 105 13.17 6.89 12.79
C ALA A 105 12.00 7.49 12.03
N MET A 106 11.22 6.68 11.30
CA MET A 106 9.98 7.08 10.63
C MET A 106 8.89 7.39 11.66
N LEU A 107 8.70 6.51 12.63
CA LEU A 107 7.71 6.71 13.71
C LEU A 107 8.00 7.98 14.52
N LYS A 108 9.28 8.28 14.81
CA LYS A 108 9.66 9.56 15.43
C LYS A 108 9.31 10.79 14.60
N GLN A 109 9.36 10.68 13.26
CA GLN A 109 8.92 11.78 12.39
C GLN A 109 7.40 11.94 12.44
N LEU A 110 6.65 10.84 12.44
CA LEU A 110 5.21 10.87 12.63
C LEU A 110 4.83 11.45 13.99
N GLU A 111 5.47 11.02 15.08
CA GLU A 111 5.24 11.55 16.43
C GLU A 111 5.43 13.08 16.48
N ARG A 112 6.54 13.60 15.90
CA ARG A 112 6.78 15.05 15.80
C ARG A 112 5.71 15.75 14.97
N LYS A 113 5.19 15.10 13.91
CA LYS A 113 4.09 15.63 13.10
C LYS A 113 2.80 15.70 13.91
N LEU A 114 2.47 14.68 14.69
CA LEU A 114 1.29 14.66 15.54
C LEU A 114 1.34 15.70 16.68
N ALA A 115 2.54 16.06 17.13
CA ALA A 115 2.73 17.09 18.14
C ALA A 115 2.50 18.53 17.62
N ARG A 116 2.39 18.75 16.30
CA ARG A 116 2.14 20.07 15.73
C ARG A 116 0.71 20.55 16.02
N ALA A 117 0.55 21.87 16.07
CA ALA A 117 -0.74 22.50 16.40
C ALA A 117 -1.91 22.02 15.51
N GLU A 118 -1.63 21.82 14.22
CA GLU A 118 -2.60 21.36 13.23
C GLU A 118 -3.14 19.94 13.46
N ASN A 119 -2.51 19.15 14.34
CA ASN A 119 -2.87 17.76 14.61
C ASN A 119 -3.24 17.51 16.07
N GLN A 120 -3.37 18.56 16.88
CA GLN A 120 -3.71 18.44 18.30
C GLN A 120 -5.12 17.89 18.57
N ASP A 121 -5.98 17.90 17.57
CA ASP A 121 -7.32 17.31 17.59
C ASP A 121 -7.29 15.77 17.51
N ILE A 122 -6.18 15.16 17.03
CA ILE A 122 -6.08 13.74 16.80
C ILE A 122 -5.66 13.02 18.09
N ARG A 123 -6.50 12.07 18.56
CA ARG A 123 -6.28 11.27 19.78
C ARG A 123 -6.37 9.76 19.54
N ASN A 124 -6.69 9.35 18.33
CA ASN A 124 -7.02 7.98 17.95
C ASN A 124 -5.95 7.28 17.12
N ILE A 125 -4.69 7.77 17.15
CA ILE A 125 -3.54 7.11 16.54
C ILE A 125 -2.70 6.42 17.62
N GLU A 126 -2.24 5.21 17.31
CA GLU A 126 -1.28 4.46 18.11
C GLU A 126 -0.12 4.01 17.24
N LEU A 127 1.11 4.35 17.63
CA LEU A 127 2.33 3.99 16.89
C LEU A 127 2.78 2.59 17.31
N LYS A 128 3.15 1.75 16.34
CA LYS A 128 3.65 0.39 16.55
C LYS A 128 4.93 0.17 15.75
N GLU A 129 6.04 0.00 16.46
CA GLU A 129 7.30 -0.42 15.87
C GLU A 129 7.28 -1.94 15.76
N THR A 130 6.96 -2.46 14.58
CA THR A 130 6.92 -3.90 14.33
C THR A 130 7.04 -4.22 12.85
N SER A 131 7.34 -5.49 12.57
CA SER A 131 7.39 -6.03 11.21
C SER A 131 5.98 -6.40 10.71
N ALA A 132 5.79 -6.34 9.39
CA ALA A 132 4.61 -6.87 8.72
C ALA A 132 4.42 -8.39 8.92
N TYR A 133 5.42 -9.08 9.48
CA TYR A 133 5.42 -10.53 9.74
C TYR A 133 4.93 -10.93 11.13
N ASP A 134 4.77 -9.93 12.02
CA ASP A 134 4.41 -10.15 13.43
C ASP A 134 3.64 -8.94 13.94
N LEU A 135 2.38 -8.85 13.54
CA LEU A 135 1.50 -7.76 13.91
C LEU A 135 0.92 -8.00 15.31
N PRO A 136 1.13 -7.07 16.28
CA PRO A 136 0.75 -7.28 17.67
C PRO A 136 -0.75 -7.03 17.89
N PHE A 137 -1.58 -7.75 17.12
CA PHE A 137 -3.02 -7.69 17.19
C PHE A 137 -3.60 -9.11 17.25
N ASP A 138 -4.70 -9.25 17.97
CA ASP A 138 -5.45 -10.50 18.02
C ASP A 138 -5.98 -10.89 16.64
N ASP A 139 -6.23 -12.18 16.44
CA ASP A 139 -6.89 -12.70 15.26
C ASP A 139 -8.24 -11.99 15.09
N GLU A 140 -8.58 -11.65 13.86
CA GLU A 140 -9.89 -11.11 13.49
C GLU A 140 -10.32 -9.87 14.27
N SER A 141 -9.36 -9.00 14.64
CA SER A 141 -9.60 -7.79 15.44
C SER A 141 -9.66 -6.49 14.64
N ILE A 142 -9.16 -6.49 13.39
CA ILE A 142 -8.98 -5.32 12.54
C ILE A 142 -10.00 -5.29 11.41
N ASP A 143 -10.57 -4.11 11.14
CA ASP A 143 -11.55 -3.92 10.07
C ASP A 143 -10.90 -3.71 8.70
N LEU A 144 -9.76 -2.99 8.68
CA LEU A 144 -9.08 -2.65 7.44
C LEU A 144 -7.57 -2.49 7.64
N VAL A 145 -6.80 -3.03 6.69
CA VAL A 145 -5.36 -2.74 6.52
C VAL A 145 -5.17 -2.04 5.19
N TYR A 146 -4.53 -0.88 5.18
CA TYR A 146 -4.10 -0.24 3.94
C TYR A 146 -2.58 -0.15 3.86
N VAL A 147 -2.07 -0.29 2.64
CA VAL A 147 -0.65 -0.31 2.31
C VAL A 147 -0.44 0.59 1.10
N VAL A 148 0.40 1.62 1.21
CA VAL A 148 0.66 2.57 0.12
C VAL A 148 2.14 2.55 -0.26
N ALA A 149 2.46 1.94 -1.40
CA ALA A 149 3.82 1.84 -1.95
C ALA A 149 4.82 1.17 -0.99
N VAL A 150 4.38 0.14 -0.25
CA VAL A 150 5.21 -0.59 0.74
C VAL A 150 5.25 -2.08 0.47
N LEU A 151 4.16 -2.67 -0.09
CA LEU A 151 4.08 -4.13 -0.24
C LEU A 151 5.25 -4.71 -1.05
N GLN A 152 5.79 -3.95 -2.00
CA GLN A 152 6.90 -4.38 -2.84
C GLN A 152 8.27 -4.31 -2.15
N GLU A 153 8.37 -3.52 -1.07
CA GLU A 153 9.58 -3.43 -0.25
C GLU A 153 9.70 -4.61 0.73
N ILE A 154 8.60 -5.35 0.97
CA ILE A 154 8.57 -6.50 1.87
C ILE A 154 9.16 -7.72 1.16
N PRO A 155 10.26 -8.33 1.66
CA PRO A 155 10.92 -9.46 1.02
C PRO A 155 10.00 -10.69 0.88
N ASP A 156 9.37 -11.13 1.96
CA ASP A 156 8.40 -12.24 1.96
C ASP A 156 6.96 -11.69 2.03
N ARG A 157 6.46 -11.28 0.86
CA ARG A 157 5.11 -10.72 0.74
C ARG A 157 4.01 -11.72 1.11
N GLY A 158 4.23 -13.00 0.80
CA GLY A 158 3.28 -14.05 1.15
C GLY A 158 3.10 -14.17 2.66
N ARG A 159 4.20 -14.20 3.42
CA ARG A 159 4.15 -14.22 4.88
C ARG A 159 3.46 -12.97 5.45
N ALA A 160 3.77 -11.78 4.92
CA ALA A 160 3.11 -10.55 5.36
C ALA A 160 1.61 -10.56 5.06
N LEU A 161 1.19 -11.04 3.88
CA LEU A 161 -0.22 -11.13 3.52
C LEU A 161 -0.97 -12.15 4.38
N ARG A 162 -0.35 -13.27 4.74
CA ARG A 162 -0.95 -14.23 5.69
C ARG A 162 -1.14 -13.62 7.07
N GLU A 163 -0.16 -12.83 7.54
CA GLU A 163 -0.26 -12.13 8.82
C GLU A 163 -1.33 -11.03 8.80
N ILE A 164 -1.41 -10.25 7.72
CA ILE A 164 -2.50 -9.29 7.49
C ILE A 164 -3.87 -10.02 7.50
N ARG A 165 -3.96 -11.18 6.84
CA ARG A 165 -5.19 -11.97 6.80
C ARG A 165 -5.57 -12.52 8.18
N ARG A 166 -4.60 -12.89 9.01
CA ARG A 166 -4.84 -13.34 10.40
C ARG A 166 -5.54 -12.24 11.20
N VAL A 167 -5.01 -11.02 11.21
CA VAL A 167 -5.54 -9.92 12.02
C VAL A 167 -6.84 -9.33 11.48
N LEU A 168 -7.12 -9.45 10.18
CA LEU A 168 -8.36 -8.96 9.58
C LEU A 168 -9.56 -9.80 9.99
N LYS A 169 -10.66 -9.14 10.34
CA LYS A 169 -11.97 -9.76 10.56
C LYS A 169 -12.44 -10.48 9.28
N PRO A 170 -13.31 -11.51 9.39
CA PRO A 170 -14.06 -12.01 8.25
C PRO A 170 -14.80 -10.85 7.54
N GLY A 171 -14.64 -10.74 6.22
CA GLY A 171 -15.14 -9.58 5.45
C GLY A 171 -14.28 -8.31 5.57
N GLY A 172 -13.25 -8.32 6.42
CA GLY A 172 -12.29 -7.21 6.56
C GLY A 172 -11.52 -6.93 5.27
N ILE A 173 -11.02 -5.73 5.14
CA ILE A 173 -10.48 -5.17 3.89
C ILE A 173 -8.96 -5.07 3.95
N LEU A 174 -8.29 -5.56 2.89
CA LEU A 174 -6.93 -5.19 2.54
C LEU A 174 -6.97 -4.27 1.32
N ALA A 175 -6.40 -3.06 1.43
CA ALA A 175 -6.27 -2.11 0.33
C ALA A 175 -4.79 -1.88 0.01
N VAL A 176 -4.37 -2.20 -1.21
CA VAL A 176 -3.01 -2.01 -1.70
C VAL A 176 -3.01 -0.92 -2.77
N THR A 177 -2.34 0.19 -2.49
CA THR A 177 -2.19 1.32 -3.42
C THR A 177 -0.76 1.42 -3.89
N GLU A 178 -0.58 1.49 -5.22
CA GLU A 178 0.72 1.63 -5.87
C GLU A 178 0.71 2.78 -6.87
N HIS A 179 1.88 3.35 -7.15
CA HIS A 179 2.00 4.42 -8.14
C HIS A 179 3.26 4.27 -9.00
N LEU A 180 3.18 4.64 -10.27
CA LEU A 180 4.21 4.36 -11.29
C LEU A 180 5.57 4.99 -11.00
N PHE A 181 5.61 6.13 -10.29
CA PHE A 181 6.88 6.78 -9.96
C PHE A 181 7.67 6.05 -8.87
N ASP A 182 7.04 5.09 -8.19
CA ASP A 182 7.75 4.19 -7.29
C ASP A 182 8.64 3.25 -8.12
N PRO A 183 9.95 3.17 -7.82
CA PRO A 183 10.85 2.25 -8.52
C PRO A 183 10.42 0.78 -8.47
N ASP A 184 9.69 0.39 -7.42
CA ASP A 184 9.21 -0.98 -7.22
C ASP A 184 7.80 -1.23 -7.76
N TYR A 185 7.23 -0.25 -8.48
CA TYR A 185 5.87 -0.33 -9.00
C TYR A 185 5.58 -1.65 -9.72
N PRO A 186 4.65 -2.47 -9.22
CA PRO A 186 4.24 -3.71 -9.85
C PRO A 186 3.10 -3.46 -10.84
N LEU A 187 2.97 -4.34 -11.82
CA LEU A 187 1.75 -4.37 -12.60
C LEU A 187 0.56 -4.76 -11.70
N ARG A 188 -0.56 -4.09 -11.89
CA ARG A 188 -1.80 -4.33 -11.14
C ARG A 188 -2.22 -5.81 -11.09
N SER A 189 -2.08 -6.52 -12.21
CA SER A 189 -2.34 -7.96 -12.29
C SER A 189 -1.44 -8.79 -11.37
N THR A 190 -0.22 -8.33 -11.11
CA THR A 190 0.70 -8.98 -10.18
C THR A 190 0.22 -8.84 -8.75
N THR A 191 -0.21 -7.63 -8.35
CA THR A 191 -0.81 -7.39 -7.01
C THR A 191 -2.08 -8.20 -6.82
N ILE A 192 -2.96 -8.27 -7.84
CA ILE A 192 -4.19 -9.07 -7.78
C ILE A 192 -3.87 -10.55 -7.57
N ARG A 193 -2.99 -11.11 -8.41
CA ARG A 193 -2.60 -12.54 -8.29
C ARG A 193 -1.99 -12.87 -6.94
N LEU A 194 -1.13 -11.98 -6.43
CA LEU A 194 -0.50 -12.17 -5.13
C LEU A 194 -1.53 -12.21 -4.00
N GLY A 195 -2.47 -11.27 -3.95
CA GLY A 195 -3.52 -11.26 -2.94
C GLY A 195 -4.43 -12.50 -3.03
N GLN A 196 -4.82 -12.89 -4.24
CA GLN A 196 -5.65 -14.08 -4.46
C GLN A 196 -4.93 -15.39 -4.07
N HIS A 197 -3.62 -15.48 -4.36
CA HIS A 197 -2.81 -16.63 -3.96
C HIS A 197 -2.77 -16.81 -2.44
N GLU A 198 -2.75 -15.71 -1.68
CA GLU A 198 -2.76 -15.75 -0.21
C GLU A 198 -4.19 -15.81 0.38
N GLY A 199 -5.19 -16.14 -0.44
CA GLY A 199 -6.55 -16.43 0.00
C GLY A 199 -7.46 -15.22 0.20
N PHE A 200 -7.12 -14.09 -0.38
CA PHE A 200 -8.01 -12.92 -0.42
C PHE A 200 -8.94 -12.97 -1.65
N ALA A 201 -10.17 -12.52 -1.49
CA ALA A 201 -11.09 -12.30 -2.59
C ALA A 201 -10.94 -10.87 -3.14
N LEU A 202 -10.81 -10.72 -4.47
CA LEU A 202 -10.80 -9.39 -5.10
C LEU A 202 -12.17 -8.71 -4.89
N ASP A 203 -12.18 -7.52 -4.28
CA ASP A 203 -13.37 -6.70 -4.06
C ASP A 203 -13.49 -5.60 -5.13
N GLN A 204 -12.46 -4.77 -5.26
CA GLN A 204 -12.44 -3.68 -6.22
C GLN A 204 -11.06 -3.45 -6.82
N ASN A 205 -11.07 -2.85 -8.01
CA ASN A 205 -9.88 -2.47 -8.73
C ASN A 205 -10.07 -1.04 -9.27
N LEU A 206 -9.44 -0.07 -8.61
CA LEU A 206 -9.70 1.34 -8.77
C LEU A 206 -8.46 2.08 -9.30
N GLY A 207 -8.68 3.18 -9.97
CA GLY A 207 -7.62 4.06 -10.46
C GLY A 207 -7.13 3.72 -11.86
N SER A 208 -5.99 4.30 -12.24
CA SER A 208 -5.41 4.23 -13.59
C SER A 208 -4.11 3.40 -13.60
N PHE A 209 -3.45 3.35 -14.77
CA PHE A 209 -2.10 2.78 -14.88
C PHE A 209 -1.07 3.54 -14.01
N TRP A 210 -1.22 4.86 -13.84
CA TRP A 210 -0.29 5.69 -13.08
C TRP A 210 -0.39 5.54 -11.56
N ASN A 211 -1.60 5.24 -11.09
CA ASN A 211 -1.91 5.11 -9.68
C ASN A 211 -3.16 4.24 -9.55
N TYR A 212 -3.02 3.10 -8.91
CA TYR A 212 -4.13 2.19 -8.67
C TYR A 212 -4.24 1.79 -7.20
N THR A 213 -5.45 1.41 -6.82
CA THR A 213 -5.74 0.72 -5.56
C THR A 213 -6.44 -0.59 -5.89
N VAL A 214 -5.89 -1.71 -5.43
CA VAL A 214 -6.56 -3.01 -5.43
C VAL A 214 -7.07 -3.25 -4.03
N ARG A 215 -8.37 -3.47 -3.93
CA ARG A 215 -9.05 -3.77 -2.68
C ARG A 215 -9.48 -5.23 -2.65
N PHE A 216 -9.14 -5.89 -1.56
CA PHE A 216 -9.47 -7.28 -1.30
C PHE A 216 -10.34 -7.38 -0.05
N LYS A 217 -11.07 -8.50 0.07
CA LYS A 217 -11.76 -8.92 1.29
C LYS A 217 -11.19 -10.22 1.80
N LYS A 218 -11.07 -10.36 3.12
CA LYS A 218 -10.89 -11.66 3.76
C LYS A 218 -12.21 -12.43 3.61
N PRO A 219 -12.24 -13.59 2.93
CA PRO A 219 -13.45 -14.40 2.84
C PRO A 219 -13.94 -14.84 4.22
N HIS A 220 -15.24 -15.07 4.34
CA HIS A 220 -15.78 -15.81 5.48
C HIS A 220 -15.43 -17.30 5.34
N ASP A 221 -15.06 -17.96 6.43
CA ASP A 221 -14.59 -19.36 6.39
C ASP A 221 -15.59 -20.32 5.73
N SER A 222 -16.89 -20.02 5.81
CA SER A 222 -17.95 -20.79 5.12
C SER A 222 -17.82 -20.81 3.58
N LEU A 223 -17.20 -19.79 2.99
CA LEU A 223 -16.97 -19.72 1.53
C LEU A 223 -15.70 -20.49 1.12
N GLN A 224 -14.69 -20.53 1.96
CA GLN A 224 -13.48 -21.32 1.69
C GLN A 224 -13.75 -22.81 1.72
N VAL A 225 -14.57 -23.28 2.67
CA VAL A 225 -14.99 -24.69 2.75
C VAL A 225 -15.75 -25.11 1.48
N ARG A 226 -16.65 -24.26 0.97
CA ARG A 226 -17.37 -24.55 -0.28
C ARG A 226 -16.45 -24.55 -1.51
N GLN A 227 -15.54 -23.57 -1.64
CA GLN A 227 -14.62 -23.54 -2.77
C GLN A 227 -13.63 -24.71 -2.77
N SER A 228 -13.15 -25.13 -1.61
CA SER A 228 -12.29 -26.32 -1.47
C SER A 228 -13.05 -27.64 -1.69
N GLN A 229 -14.35 -27.68 -1.43
CA GLN A 229 -15.21 -28.83 -1.72
C GLN A 229 -15.51 -28.93 -3.23
N VAL A 230 -15.86 -27.82 -3.89
CA VAL A 230 -16.10 -27.79 -5.35
C VAL A 230 -14.82 -28.11 -6.13
N ALA A 231 -13.64 -27.69 -5.65
CA ALA A 231 -12.37 -28.05 -6.29
C ALA A 231 -11.94 -29.51 -6.06
N ARG A 232 -12.58 -30.24 -5.13
CA ARG A 232 -12.29 -31.64 -4.84
C ARG A 232 -13.34 -32.63 -5.43
N GLU A 233 -14.45 -32.09 -5.95
CA GLU A 233 -15.39 -32.94 -6.68
C GLU A 233 -14.76 -33.30 -8.05
N PRO A 234 -14.53 -34.61 -8.32
CA PRO A 234 -14.01 -35.04 -9.62
C PRO A 234 -15.00 -34.60 -10.70
N SER A 235 -14.47 -34.03 -11.77
CA SER A 235 -15.26 -33.69 -12.94
C SER A 235 -16.07 -34.90 -13.40
N GLN A 236 -17.34 -34.72 -13.74
CA GLN A 236 -18.16 -35.80 -14.32
C GLN A 236 -17.50 -36.50 -15.53
N ALA A 237 -16.56 -35.79 -16.19
CA ALA A 237 -15.74 -36.36 -17.26
C ALA A 237 -14.77 -37.46 -16.79
N ASP A 238 -14.36 -37.46 -15.52
CA ASP A 238 -13.47 -38.51 -14.98
C ASP A 238 -14.22 -39.79 -14.56
N LEU A 239 -15.54 -39.69 -14.43
CA LEU A 239 -16.40 -40.83 -14.07
C LEU A 239 -16.91 -41.65 -15.28
N GLU A 240 -16.80 -41.11 -16.51
CA GLU A 240 -17.23 -41.79 -17.74
C GLU A 240 -16.08 -42.52 -18.47
N MET A 241 -14.86 -42.51 -17.96
CA MET A 241 -13.68 -43.19 -18.52
C MET A 241 -13.11 -44.30 -17.65
N GLY A 242 -13.90 -44.85 -16.71
CA GLY A 242 -13.50 -45.97 -15.86
C GLY A 242 -14.25 -47.25 -16.17
#